data_2d5657011a6a75e8297336cd21ab907a
#
_entry.id   2d5657011a6a75e8297336cd21ab907a
#
_cell.length_a   1.000
_cell.length_b   1.000
_cell.length_c   1.000
_cell.angle_alpha   90.00
_cell.angle_beta   90.00
_cell.angle_gamma   90.00
#
_symmetry.space_group_name_H-M   'P 1'
#
loop_
_entity.id
_entity.type
_entity.pdbx_description
1 polymer ?
#
loop_
_entity_poly.entity_id
_entity_poly.type
_entity_poly.pdbx_seq_one_letter_code
_entity_poly.pdbx_strand_id
1 'polypeptide(L)'
;MPTPATDIDLATAAELGQQLRVDSIRSSTSAGSGHPTSSMSAADLMAVLVSRHLHYDWDNPDHPGNDHLIFSKGHASPLLYSIYKAVGVVSDEELMTGYRRFGSRLEGHPTPVLPWVDVATGSLGQGLPDGVGVALAGKYLDELPYRVWVLCGDSEMAEGSMWEAFDKASHYKLANLIAIVDVNRLGQRGPTDLGWDLEAYRRRAEAFGARVFEIDGHDVAAIDQAMAEAGDLSGERPAVILARTIKGRGASEVEDREDWHGKPLPPDMAERAIVELGGERHLVVRGPAPAEGQPRRRVNGHTEVKLPAYDRGQKVATRKAYGEALAALGARPDVVAMDGEVSNSTFANLFAQAHPDRFFEMYIAEQQMVAAAVGVGVRGYRPFASTFAAFFTRAYDFIRMAAVSRASICLSGSHAGVEIGADGPSQMALEDLAMMRAVHGSTVLYPCDATSAAALVEAMADLDGISYMRTTRGAYPVLYEAGESFPVGGSKLLRSADDDQVTLIGAGVTLHACLAAADQLRDEGVSARVIDLYSVKPVDTATLSAAVAATGGRLVVAEDHHPEGGIGSAVVDALTAAGRAELSVAHLAVREMPGSGTTEELLAESGIDADSIATAARRLLA
;
A
#
# COMPACT_ATOMS: atom_id res chain seq x y z
N MET A 1 37.67 -6.17 -5.26
CA MET A 1 36.73 -6.03 -6.40
C MET A 1 37.38 -5.14 -7.43
N PRO A 2 37.14 -5.32 -8.74
CA PRO A 2 37.62 -4.36 -9.75
C PRO A 2 37.02 -2.99 -9.50
N THR A 3 37.76 -1.93 -9.80
CA THR A 3 37.24 -0.56 -9.71
C THR A 3 36.15 -0.38 -10.77
N PRO A 4 34.94 0.15 -10.40
CA PRO A 4 33.88 0.38 -11.37
C PRO A 4 34.30 1.36 -12.46
N ALA A 5 33.94 1.08 -13.70
CA ALA A 5 34.07 2.03 -14.81
C ALA A 5 32.91 3.06 -14.72
N THR A 6 33.23 4.33 -14.87
CA THR A 6 32.25 5.45 -14.74
C THR A 6 32.01 6.21 -16.05
N ASP A 7 32.87 6.05 -17.03
CA ASP A 7 32.66 6.61 -18.39
C ASP A 7 32.40 5.43 -19.34
N ILE A 8 31.11 5.16 -19.55
CA ILE A 8 30.63 3.96 -20.24
C ILE A 8 30.19 4.33 -21.64
N ASP A 9 30.90 3.77 -22.65
CA ASP A 9 30.49 3.86 -24.03
C ASP A 9 29.37 2.85 -24.39
N LEU A 10 28.79 3.02 -25.58
CA LEU A 10 27.67 2.16 -26.03
C LEU A 10 28.12 0.71 -26.26
N ALA A 11 29.38 0.49 -26.62
CA ALA A 11 29.91 -0.86 -26.81
C ALA A 11 29.97 -1.61 -25.45
N THR A 12 30.44 -0.95 -24.42
CA THR A 12 30.45 -1.49 -23.06
C THR A 12 29.02 -1.72 -22.53
N ALA A 13 28.07 -0.82 -22.82
CA ALA A 13 26.67 -1.00 -22.47
C ALA A 13 26.06 -2.23 -23.17
N ALA A 14 26.40 -2.47 -24.46
CA ALA A 14 25.97 -3.67 -25.18
C ALA A 14 26.53 -4.97 -24.55
N GLU A 15 27.83 -4.97 -24.17
CA GLU A 15 28.45 -6.11 -23.47
C GLU A 15 27.82 -6.34 -22.08
N LEU A 16 27.44 -5.27 -21.37
CA LEU A 16 26.68 -5.37 -20.13
C LEU A 16 25.32 -6.03 -20.39
N GLY A 17 24.62 -5.69 -21.47
CA GLY A 17 23.36 -6.33 -21.84
C GLY A 17 23.51 -7.85 -22.00
N GLN A 18 24.61 -8.30 -22.62
CA GLN A 18 24.91 -9.74 -22.72
C GLN A 18 25.20 -10.38 -21.35
N GLN A 19 25.97 -9.68 -20.50
CA GLN A 19 26.22 -10.14 -19.13
C GLN A 19 24.92 -10.34 -18.36
N LEU A 20 24.00 -9.36 -18.40
CA LEU A 20 22.72 -9.41 -17.69
C LEU A 20 21.85 -10.59 -18.17
N ARG A 21 21.86 -10.91 -19.47
CA ARG A 21 21.20 -12.10 -20.02
C ARG A 21 21.80 -13.39 -19.47
N VAL A 22 23.13 -13.52 -19.55
CA VAL A 22 23.85 -14.69 -19.07
C VAL A 22 23.64 -14.91 -17.56
N ASP A 23 23.77 -13.87 -16.76
CA ASP A 23 23.59 -13.96 -15.31
C ASP A 23 22.13 -14.29 -14.94
N SER A 24 21.15 -13.80 -15.70
CA SER A 24 19.73 -14.17 -15.53
C SER A 24 19.47 -15.64 -15.84
N ILE A 25 20.11 -16.20 -16.87
CA ILE A 25 20.06 -17.64 -17.17
C ILE A 25 20.72 -18.43 -16.06
N ARG A 26 21.98 -18.10 -15.69
CA ARG A 26 22.77 -18.80 -14.66
C ARG A 26 22.02 -18.87 -13.33
N SER A 27 21.55 -17.73 -12.82
CA SER A 27 20.85 -17.68 -11.53
C SER A 27 19.54 -18.46 -11.55
N SER A 28 18.73 -18.33 -12.61
CA SER A 28 17.47 -19.06 -12.75
C SER A 28 17.69 -20.57 -12.89
N THR A 29 18.68 -21.01 -13.66
CA THR A 29 19.03 -22.41 -13.83
C THR A 29 19.56 -23.01 -12.52
N SER A 30 20.46 -22.31 -11.81
CA SER A 30 20.95 -22.72 -10.50
C SER A 30 19.82 -22.86 -9.48
N ALA A 31 18.85 -21.95 -9.50
CA ALA A 31 17.69 -22.01 -8.61
C ALA A 31 16.68 -23.11 -9.00
N GLY A 32 16.68 -23.57 -10.24
CA GLY A 32 15.64 -24.42 -10.83
C GLY A 32 14.29 -23.71 -10.92
N SER A 33 14.28 -22.37 -10.91
CA SER A 33 13.10 -21.51 -10.88
C SER A 33 13.45 -20.09 -11.32
N GLY A 34 12.52 -19.39 -11.95
CA GLY A 34 12.71 -17.98 -12.36
C GLY A 34 12.16 -17.69 -13.75
N HIS A 35 12.35 -16.45 -14.20
CA HIS A 35 11.82 -15.95 -15.48
C HIS A 35 12.97 -15.45 -16.38
N PRO A 36 13.89 -16.32 -16.81
CA PRO A 36 15.05 -15.85 -17.59
C PRO A 36 14.64 -15.20 -18.91
N THR A 37 13.67 -15.75 -19.65
CA THR A 37 13.27 -15.20 -20.96
C THR A 37 12.67 -13.79 -20.87
N SER A 38 11.91 -13.49 -19.80
CA SER A 38 11.39 -12.14 -19.52
C SER A 38 12.47 -11.17 -19.04
N SER A 39 13.56 -11.69 -18.47
CA SER A 39 14.75 -10.93 -18.10
C SER A 39 15.61 -10.59 -19.32
N MET A 40 15.76 -11.55 -20.22
CA MET A 40 16.57 -11.39 -21.44
C MET A 40 16.01 -10.35 -22.39
N SER A 41 14.68 -10.19 -22.50
CA SER A 41 14.07 -9.19 -23.37
C SER A 41 14.46 -7.75 -22.99
N ALA A 42 14.48 -7.44 -21.70
CA ALA A 42 14.73 -6.09 -21.19
C ALA A 42 16.23 -5.81 -20.87
N ALA A 43 17.13 -6.76 -21.15
CA ALA A 43 18.52 -6.66 -20.70
C ALA A 43 19.28 -5.47 -21.32
N ASP A 44 19.08 -5.17 -22.61
CA ASP A 44 19.73 -4.01 -23.25
C ASP A 44 19.20 -2.69 -22.71
N LEU A 45 17.87 -2.61 -22.49
CA LEU A 45 17.22 -1.45 -21.89
C LEU A 45 17.84 -1.14 -20.52
N MET A 46 17.95 -2.15 -19.66
CA MET A 46 18.49 -1.97 -18.32
C MET A 46 20.00 -1.75 -18.31
N ALA A 47 20.74 -2.35 -19.23
CA ALA A 47 22.18 -2.12 -19.35
C ALA A 47 22.48 -0.65 -19.69
N VAL A 48 21.79 -0.07 -20.67
CA VAL A 48 21.93 1.36 -21.01
C VAL A 48 21.47 2.25 -19.85
N LEU A 49 20.31 1.95 -19.24
CA LEU A 49 19.79 2.73 -18.11
C LEU A 49 20.80 2.81 -16.97
N VAL A 50 21.23 1.67 -16.43
CA VAL A 50 22.06 1.64 -15.22
C VAL A 50 23.50 2.10 -15.45
N SER A 51 23.99 2.03 -16.68
CA SER A 51 25.35 2.47 -17.00
C SER A 51 25.44 3.95 -17.40
N ARG A 52 24.34 4.58 -17.89
CA ARG A 52 24.43 5.89 -18.53
C ARG A 52 23.39 6.92 -18.05
N HIS A 53 22.22 6.49 -17.58
CA HIS A 53 21.10 7.40 -17.30
C HIS A 53 20.56 7.35 -15.87
N LEU A 54 20.76 6.24 -15.14
CA LEU A 54 20.34 6.13 -13.74
C LEU A 54 21.38 6.82 -12.85
N HIS A 55 21.00 7.93 -12.26
CA HIS A 55 21.82 8.70 -11.33
C HIS A 55 21.68 8.11 -9.93
N TYR A 56 22.63 7.29 -9.50
CA TYR A 56 22.47 6.51 -8.27
C TYR A 56 23.80 6.26 -7.54
N ASP A 57 23.80 6.48 -6.22
CA ASP A 57 24.88 6.06 -5.32
C ASP A 57 24.56 4.69 -4.73
N TRP A 58 25.13 3.64 -5.30
CA TRP A 58 24.90 2.25 -4.88
C TRP A 58 25.46 1.90 -3.50
N ASP A 59 26.38 2.70 -2.98
CA ASP A 59 26.95 2.54 -1.64
C ASP A 59 26.14 3.31 -0.58
N ASN A 60 25.28 4.24 -1.01
CA ASN A 60 24.39 5.03 -0.16
C ASN A 60 22.97 5.03 -0.77
N PRO A 61 22.20 3.94 -0.61
CA PRO A 61 20.83 3.84 -1.16
C PRO A 61 19.87 4.90 -0.61
N ASP A 62 20.16 5.47 0.57
CA ASP A 62 19.36 6.52 1.20
C ASP A 62 19.75 7.94 0.74
N HIS A 63 20.64 8.08 -0.26
CA HIS A 63 21.03 9.40 -0.77
C HIS A 63 19.81 10.12 -1.36
N PRO A 64 19.45 11.32 -0.89
CA PRO A 64 18.17 11.97 -1.23
C PRO A 64 18.00 12.30 -2.71
N GLY A 65 19.11 12.47 -3.44
CA GLY A 65 19.12 12.76 -4.86
C GLY A 65 19.22 11.53 -5.78
N ASN A 66 19.20 10.31 -5.23
CA ASN A 66 19.16 9.10 -6.04
C ASN A 66 17.91 9.09 -6.94
N ASP A 67 18.10 8.72 -8.21
CA ASP A 67 16.98 8.30 -9.05
C ASP A 67 16.36 7.02 -8.46
N HIS A 68 15.12 6.73 -8.83
CA HIS A 68 14.40 5.54 -8.40
C HIS A 68 14.23 4.57 -9.56
N LEU A 69 14.46 3.27 -9.32
CA LEU A 69 14.27 2.21 -10.32
C LEU A 69 13.28 1.17 -9.80
N ILE A 70 12.09 1.15 -10.37
CA ILE A 70 11.02 0.23 -10.00
C ILE A 70 10.81 -0.82 -11.10
N PHE A 71 10.95 -2.10 -10.75
CA PHE A 71 10.62 -3.21 -11.63
C PHE A 71 9.15 -3.58 -11.46
N SER A 72 8.23 -2.91 -12.17
CA SER A 72 6.80 -3.23 -12.15
C SER A 72 6.53 -4.64 -12.65
N LYS A 73 7.23 -5.09 -13.69
CA LYS A 73 7.32 -6.50 -14.06
C LYS A 73 8.25 -7.27 -13.10
N GLY A 74 7.85 -7.39 -11.83
CA GLY A 74 8.68 -7.93 -10.74
C GLY A 74 9.17 -9.36 -10.96
N HIS A 75 8.52 -10.13 -11.84
CA HIS A 75 8.97 -11.46 -12.23
C HIS A 75 10.32 -11.44 -12.99
N ALA A 76 10.74 -10.29 -13.56
CA ALA A 76 12.08 -10.12 -14.11
C ALA A 76 13.16 -9.92 -13.03
N SER A 77 12.94 -10.41 -11.82
CA SER A 77 13.88 -10.37 -10.70
C SER A 77 15.28 -10.93 -11.01
N PRO A 78 15.46 -11.96 -11.88
CA PRO A 78 16.81 -12.37 -12.30
C PRO A 78 17.60 -11.24 -12.94
N LEU A 79 16.95 -10.40 -13.77
CA LEU A 79 17.58 -9.23 -14.38
C LEU A 79 17.95 -8.18 -13.33
N LEU A 80 17.04 -7.86 -12.39
CA LEU A 80 17.32 -6.89 -11.34
C LEU A 80 18.50 -7.30 -10.47
N TYR A 81 18.56 -8.57 -10.06
CA TYR A 81 19.66 -9.05 -9.23
C TYR A 81 20.98 -9.19 -10.02
N SER A 82 20.89 -9.43 -11.33
CA SER A 82 22.05 -9.35 -12.22
C SER A 82 22.59 -7.92 -12.35
N ILE A 83 21.72 -6.90 -12.34
CA ILE A 83 22.10 -5.50 -12.23
C ILE A 83 22.85 -5.25 -10.91
N TYR A 84 22.32 -5.71 -9.77
CA TYR A 84 22.98 -5.54 -8.48
C TYR A 84 24.36 -6.21 -8.42
N LYS A 85 24.54 -7.33 -9.13
CA LYS A 85 25.87 -7.91 -9.34
C LYS A 85 26.75 -7.00 -10.20
N ALA A 86 26.21 -6.50 -11.32
CA ALA A 86 26.96 -5.67 -12.25
C ALA A 86 27.40 -4.32 -11.66
N VAL A 87 26.64 -3.75 -10.71
CA VAL A 87 27.04 -2.54 -9.98
C VAL A 87 27.87 -2.84 -8.72
N GLY A 88 28.11 -4.11 -8.41
CA GLY A 88 29.04 -4.56 -7.38
C GLY A 88 28.47 -4.63 -5.96
N VAL A 89 27.13 -4.60 -5.77
CA VAL A 89 26.48 -4.68 -4.44
C VAL A 89 25.97 -6.06 -4.09
N VAL A 90 25.94 -6.98 -5.05
CA VAL A 90 25.70 -8.43 -4.88
C VAL A 90 26.87 -9.17 -5.50
N SER A 91 27.40 -10.21 -4.84
CA SER A 91 28.46 -11.02 -5.41
C SER A 91 27.92 -12.06 -6.41
N ASP A 92 28.79 -12.59 -7.29
CA ASP A 92 28.42 -13.68 -8.19
C ASP A 92 28.00 -14.94 -7.40
N GLU A 93 28.72 -15.26 -6.32
CA GLU A 93 28.39 -16.37 -5.43
C GLU A 93 26.98 -16.18 -4.81
N GLU A 94 26.69 -14.99 -4.27
CA GLU A 94 25.38 -14.69 -3.69
C GLU A 94 24.26 -14.81 -4.74
N LEU A 95 24.47 -14.29 -5.95
CA LEU A 95 23.50 -14.38 -7.03
C LEU A 95 23.22 -15.85 -7.42
N MET A 96 24.26 -16.68 -7.55
CA MET A 96 24.13 -18.08 -7.98
C MET A 96 23.58 -18.99 -6.90
N THR A 97 23.90 -18.75 -5.62
CA THR A 97 23.52 -19.62 -4.51
C THR A 97 22.31 -19.10 -3.72
N GLY A 98 22.01 -17.80 -3.80
CA GLY A 98 20.98 -17.14 -3.02
C GLY A 98 19.65 -16.95 -3.76
N TYR A 99 19.64 -16.83 -5.08
CA TYR A 99 18.39 -16.55 -5.80
C TYR A 99 17.30 -17.59 -5.51
N ARG A 100 16.14 -17.15 -5.02
CA ARG A 100 14.97 -17.99 -4.64
C ARG A 100 15.30 -19.10 -3.62
N ARG A 101 16.28 -18.90 -2.76
CA ARG A 101 16.63 -19.86 -1.70
C ARG A 101 16.08 -19.42 -0.35
N PHE A 102 15.72 -20.40 0.48
CA PHE A 102 15.22 -20.14 1.83
C PHE A 102 16.26 -19.34 2.65
N GLY A 103 15.79 -18.26 3.29
CA GLY A 103 16.66 -17.39 4.10
C GLY A 103 17.51 -16.40 3.31
N SER A 104 17.43 -16.38 1.97
CA SER A 104 18.13 -15.40 1.14
C SER A 104 17.29 -14.13 0.95
N ARG A 105 17.97 -12.98 0.81
CA ARG A 105 17.36 -11.70 0.46
C ARG A 105 17.05 -11.57 -1.04
N LEU A 106 17.55 -12.46 -1.89
CA LEU A 106 17.28 -12.50 -3.33
C LEU A 106 16.00 -13.30 -3.59
N GLU A 107 14.88 -12.73 -3.22
CA GLU A 107 13.56 -13.35 -3.28
C GLU A 107 13.06 -13.53 -4.72
N GLY A 108 11.95 -14.25 -4.90
CA GLY A 108 11.38 -14.54 -6.22
C GLY A 108 10.88 -13.30 -6.98
N HIS A 109 10.49 -12.28 -6.26
CA HIS A 109 10.13 -10.94 -6.72
C HIS A 109 10.78 -9.91 -5.80
N PRO A 110 11.09 -8.70 -6.26
CA PRO A 110 11.80 -7.72 -5.45
C PRO A 110 10.97 -7.23 -4.28
N THR A 111 11.62 -7.12 -3.11
CA THR A 111 11.03 -6.54 -1.89
C THR A 111 12.05 -5.62 -1.21
N PRO A 112 11.62 -4.68 -0.35
CA PRO A 112 12.51 -3.81 0.43
C PRO A 112 13.32 -4.51 1.54
N VAL A 113 13.52 -5.82 1.44
CA VAL A 113 14.59 -6.54 2.14
C VAL A 113 15.95 -6.11 1.58
N LEU A 114 15.98 -5.74 0.30
CA LEU A 114 17.10 -5.12 -0.37
C LEU A 114 16.99 -3.60 -0.29
N PRO A 115 18.02 -2.89 0.17
CA PRO A 115 17.95 -1.43 0.39
C PRO A 115 17.83 -0.62 -0.90
N TRP A 116 18.03 -1.25 -2.06
CA TRP A 116 17.89 -0.64 -3.39
C TRP A 116 16.51 -0.87 -4.02
N VAL A 117 15.57 -1.44 -3.28
CA VAL A 117 14.19 -1.73 -3.73
C VAL A 117 13.24 -0.83 -2.94
N ASP A 118 12.62 0.12 -3.61
CA ASP A 118 11.69 1.07 -3.00
C ASP A 118 10.38 0.41 -2.57
N VAL A 119 9.81 -0.43 -3.45
CA VAL A 119 8.50 -1.08 -3.26
C VAL A 119 8.55 -2.53 -3.70
N ALA A 120 7.78 -3.38 -3.04
CA ALA A 120 7.59 -4.76 -3.45
C ALA A 120 6.71 -4.80 -4.70
N THR A 121 7.12 -5.60 -5.68
CA THR A 121 6.35 -5.82 -6.91
C THR A 121 6.15 -7.31 -7.18
N GLY A 122 5.38 -7.64 -8.22
CA GLY A 122 5.04 -9.02 -8.57
C GLY A 122 3.55 -9.21 -8.76
N SER A 123 2.70 -8.46 -8.04
CA SER A 123 1.33 -8.21 -8.46
C SER A 123 1.37 -7.12 -9.52
N LEU A 124 1.02 -7.50 -10.77
CA LEU A 124 1.18 -6.62 -11.93
C LEU A 124 0.25 -5.39 -11.85
N GLY A 125 0.68 -4.29 -12.45
CA GLY A 125 -0.08 -3.03 -12.46
C GLY A 125 0.14 -2.16 -11.23
N GLN A 126 1.16 -2.41 -10.40
CA GLN A 126 1.40 -1.65 -9.18
C GLN A 126 2.63 -0.76 -9.20
N GLY A 127 3.72 -1.19 -9.82
CA GLY A 127 4.98 -0.44 -9.77
C GLY A 127 4.90 0.94 -10.42
N LEU A 128 4.13 1.12 -11.50
CA LEU A 128 3.94 2.43 -12.12
C LEU A 128 3.08 3.36 -11.25
N PRO A 129 1.93 2.91 -10.71
CA PRO A 129 1.17 3.67 -9.72
C PRO A 129 1.98 4.08 -8.47
N ASP A 130 2.81 3.19 -7.91
CA ASP A 130 3.73 3.52 -6.81
C ASP A 130 4.74 4.58 -7.24
N GLY A 131 5.27 4.45 -8.46
CA GLY A 131 6.20 5.40 -9.07
C GLY A 131 5.60 6.82 -9.21
N VAL A 132 4.30 6.93 -9.45
CA VAL A 132 3.59 8.23 -9.41
C VAL A 132 3.76 8.90 -8.05
N GLY A 133 3.59 8.16 -6.96
CA GLY A 133 3.76 8.67 -5.60
C GLY A 133 5.19 9.16 -5.32
N VAL A 134 6.20 8.38 -5.75
CA VAL A 134 7.61 8.78 -5.64
C VAL A 134 7.89 10.05 -6.46
N ALA A 135 7.36 10.11 -7.69
CA ALA A 135 7.54 11.27 -8.58
C ALA A 135 6.83 12.53 -8.06
N LEU A 136 5.62 12.37 -7.45
CA LEU A 136 4.92 13.45 -6.75
C LEU A 136 5.78 14.03 -5.61
N ALA A 137 6.34 13.14 -4.79
CA ALA A 137 7.21 13.56 -3.70
C ALA A 137 8.42 14.34 -4.22
N GLY A 138 9.09 13.86 -5.26
CA GLY A 138 10.24 14.54 -5.87
C GLY A 138 9.93 15.95 -6.33
N LYS A 139 8.83 16.08 -7.04
CA LYS A 139 8.45 17.37 -7.64
C LYS A 139 7.89 18.37 -6.64
N TYR A 140 6.99 17.95 -5.74
CA TYR A 140 6.18 18.86 -4.93
C TYR A 140 6.60 18.93 -3.46
N LEU A 141 7.27 17.90 -2.95
CA LEU A 141 7.62 17.80 -1.54
C LEU A 141 9.12 17.96 -1.31
N ASP A 142 9.95 17.16 -1.98
CA ASP A 142 11.40 17.21 -1.89
C ASP A 142 11.98 18.39 -2.67
N GLU A 143 11.38 18.74 -3.80
CA GLU A 143 11.89 19.69 -4.80
C GLU A 143 13.30 19.31 -5.28
N LEU A 144 13.50 18.00 -5.52
CA LEU A 144 14.75 17.42 -6.01
C LEU A 144 14.59 16.89 -7.44
N PRO A 145 15.62 17.00 -8.28
CA PRO A 145 15.55 16.67 -9.70
C PRO A 145 15.77 15.18 -10.00
N TYR A 146 15.42 14.28 -9.07
CA TYR A 146 15.54 12.86 -9.34
C TYR A 146 14.43 12.35 -10.27
N ARG A 147 14.74 11.29 -10.98
CA ARG A 147 13.84 10.61 -11.90
C ARG A 147 13.32 9.32 -11.29
N VAL A 148 12.15 8.92 -11.73
CA VAL A 148 11.54 7.63 -11.39
C VAL A 148 11.41 6.82 -12.67
N TRP A 149 12.24 5.79 -12.80
CA TRP A 149 12.28 4.86 -13.91
C TRP A 149 11.51 3.61 -13.56
N VAL A 150 10.50 3.24 -14.35
CA VAL A 150 9.65 2.09 -14.09
C VAL A 150 9.69 1.12 -15.27
N LEU A 151 10.21 -0.08 -15.05
CA LEU A 151 10.19 -1.15 -16.05
C LEU A 151 8.86 -1.90 -15.99
N CYS A 152 8.04 -1.73 -17.02
CA CYS A 152 6.71 -2.34 -17.18
C CYS A 152 6.74 -3.48 -18.20
N GLY A 153 5.80 -4.41 -18.10
CA GLY A 153 5.55 -5.42 -19.13
C GLY A 153 4.37 -5.04 -20.04
N ASP A 154 4.36 -5.58 -21.26
CA ASP A 154 3.26 -5.37 -22.22
C ASP A 154 1.95 -6.02 -21.79
N SER A 155 1.97 -7.23 -21.22
CA SER A 155 0.79 -7.86 -20.60
C SER A 155 0.24 -7.03 -19.45
N GLU A 156 1.11 -6.41 -18.68
CA GLU A 156 0.77 -5.56 -17.54
C GLU A 156 -0.05 -4.34 -17.94
N MET A 157 0.09 -3.87 -19.17
CA MET A 157 -0.69 -2.75 -19.71
C MET A 157 -2.19 -3.07 -19.87
N ALA A 158 -2.62 -4.30 -19.62
CA ALA A 158 -4.04 -4.66 -19.50
C ALA A 158 -4.66 -4.24 -18.15
N GLU A 159 -3.82 -3.98 -17.13
CA GLU A 159 -4.29 -3.51 -15.83
C GLU A 159 -4.80 -2.06 -15.90
N GLY A 160 -6.00 -1.82 -15.33
CA GLY A 160 -6.61 -0.48 -15.30
C GLY A 160 -5.78 0.54 -14.53
N SER A 161 -5.12 0.10 -13.47
CA SER A 161 -4.23 0.93 -12.63
C SER A 161 -3.07 1.58 -13.38
N MET A 162 -2.58 0.95 -14.45
CA MET A 162 -1.55 1.54 -15.32
C MET A 162 -2.06 2.83 -16.00
N TRP A 163 -3.33 2.84 -16.39
CA TRP A 163 -3.97 4.00 -17.04
C TRP A 163 -4.38 5.06 -16.02
N GLU A 164 -4.80 4.67 -14.82
CA GLU A 164 -4.96 5.60 -13.70
C GLU A 164 -3.63 6.31 -13.38
N ALA A 165 -2.51 5.57 -13.42
CA ALA A 165 -1.18 6.14 -13.19
C ALA A 165 -0.78 7.17 -14.24
N PHE A 166 -0.98 6.91 -15.53
CA PHE A 166 -0.71 7.88 -16.59
C PHE A 166 -1.61 9.11 -16.48
N ASP A 167 -2.90 8.93 -16.15
CA ASP A 167 -3.82 10.04 -15.94
C ASP A 167 -3.32 10.96 -14.81
N LYS A 168 -2.97 10.40 -13.65
CA LYS A 168 -2.48 11.20 -12.52
C LYS A 168 -1.09 11.79 -12.78
N ALA A 169 -0.19 11.05 -13.42
CA ALA A 169 1.12 11.57 -13.81
C ALA A 169 1.00 12.77 -14.75
N SER A 170 0.06 12.74 -15.69
CA SER A 170 -0.22 13.86 -16.57
C SER A 170 -0.90 15.03 -15.83
N HIS A 171 -1.91 14.75 -15.00
CA HIS A 171 -2.60 15.75 -14.19
C HIS A 171 -1.62 16.55 -13.32
N TYR A 172 -0.72 15.84 -12.63
CA TYR A 172 0.32 16.45 -11.79
C TYR A 172 1.59 16.83 -12.55
N LYS A 173 1.59 16.70 -13.89
CA LYS A 173 2.70 17.15 -14.76
C LYS A 173 4.04 16.54 -14.36
N LEU A 174 4.08 15.24 -14.08
CA LEU A 174 5.25 14.53 -13.57
C LEU A 174 6.24 14.21 -14.69
N ALA A 175 7.00 15.21 -15.15
CA ALA A 175 8.05 15.02 -16.16
C ALA A 175 9.20 14.11 -15.65
N ASN A 176 9.30 13.92 -14.34
CA ASN A 176 10.27 13.04 -13.70
C ASN A 176 9.83 11.57 -13.59
N LEU A 177 8.66 11.20 -14.12
CA LEU A 177 8.20 9.80 -14.24
C LEU A 177 8.42 9.28 -15.64
N ILE A 178 9.20 8.20 -15.79
CA ILE A 178 9.52 7.56 -17.06
C ILE A 178 9.14 6.08 -16.99
N ALA A 179 8.13 5.66 -17.75
CA ALA A 179 7.77 4.26 -17.93
C ALA A 179 8.54 3.67 -19.12
N ILE A 180 9.16 2.51 -18.94
CA ILE A 180 9.78 1.71 -20.01
C ILE A 180 8.92 0.47 -20.18
N VAL A 181 8.20 0.36 -21.28
CA VAL A 181 7.35 -0.79 -21.59
C VAL A 181 8.11 -1.78 -22.46
N ASP A 182 8.44 -2.93 -21.90
CA ASP A 182 9.09 -4.05 -22.59
C ASP A 182 8.04 -4.80 -23.45
N VAL A 183 7.88 -4.37 -24.71
CA VAL A 183 6.88 -4.92 -25.63
C VAL A 183 7.46 -6.13 -26.35
N ASN A 184 7.49 -7.27 -25.66
CA ASN A 184 8.01 -8.54 -26.19
C ASN A 184 6.93 -9.48 -26.76
N ARG A 185 5.68 -9.07 -26.80
CA ARG A 185 4.48 -9.73 -27.32
C ARG A 185 4.04 -11.04 -26.66
N LEU A 186 4.81 -11.62 -25.73
CA LEU A 186 4.53 -12.92 -25.15
C LEU A 186 4.26 -12.82 -23.64
N GLY A 187 3.03 -13.07 -23.23
CA GLY A 187 2.61 -13.23 -21.86
C GLY A 187 2.92 -14.61 -21.28
N GLN A 188 2.27 -14.97 -20.19
CA GLN A 188 2.41 -16.28 -19.56
C GLN A 188 1.77 -17.40 -20.38
N ARG A 189 0.67 -17.10 -21.05
CA ARG A 189 -0.17 -18.10 -21.74
C ARG A 189 0.05 -18.14 -23.25
N GLY A 190 0.68 -17.13 -23.83
CA GLY A 190 0.81 -16.95 -25.26
C GLY A 190 0.92 -15.47 -25.62
N PRO A 191 0.54 -15.05 -26.83
CA PRO A 191 0.59 -13.66 -27.25
C PRO A 191 -0.20 -12.72 -26.32
N THR A 192 0.35 -11.51 -26.10
CA THR A 192 -0.33 -10.43 -25.40
C THR A 192 -1.45 -9.83 -26.25
N ASP A 193 -2.39 -9.10 -25.63
CA ASP A 193 -3.56 -8.52 -26.31
C ASP A 193 -3.22 -7.71 -27.56
N LEU A 194 -2.21 -6.85 -27.46
CA LEU A 194 -1.78 -5.98 -28.57
C LEU A 194 -0.54 -6.50 -29.32
N GLY A 195 0.13 -7.54 -28.84
CA GLY A 195 1.37 -8.04 -29.45
C GLY A 195 2.39 -6.92 -29.66
N TRP A 196 2.90 -6.77 -30.89
CA TRP A 196 3.81 -5.69 -31.30
C TRP A 196 3.08 -4.51 -31.97
N ASP A 197 1.80 -4.29 -31.73
CA ASP A 197 1.11 -3.09 -32.20
C ASP A 197 1.49 -1.88 -31.33
N LEU A 198 2.69 -1.34 -31.55
CA LEU A 198 3.19 -0.17 -30.83
C LEU A 198 2.30 1.05 -31.04
N GLU A 199 1.65 1.16 -32.21
CA GLU A 199 0.74 2.27 -32.50
C GLU A 199 -0.46 2.30 -31.57
N ALA A 200 -1.02 1.11 -31.22
CA ALA A 200 -2.11 1.01 -30.26
C ALA A 200 -1.67 1.45 -28.85
N TYR A 201 -0.49 1.02 -28.41
CA TYR A 201 0.09 1.47 -27.12
C TYR A 201 0.35 2.98 -27.15
N ARG A 202 0.95 3.50 -28.22
CA ARG A 202 1.24 4.92 -28.39
C ARG A 202 -0.02 5.79 -28.25
N ARG A 203 -1.06 5.47 -29.03
CA ARG A 203 -2.33 6.21 -29.00
C ARG A 203 -2.96 6.25 -27.61
N ARG A 204 -2.92 5.11 -26.89
CA ARG A 204 -3.43 5.04 -25.52
C ARG A 204 -2.62 5.95 -24.61
N ALA A 205 -1.29 5.82 -24.58
CA ALA A 205 -0.43 6.62 -23.71
C ALA A 205 -0.50 8.13 -24.02
N GLU A 206 -0.54 8.53 -25.31
CA GLU A 206 -0.74 9.92 -25.72
C GLU A 206 -2.10 10.48 -25.30
N ALA A 207 -3.17 9.67 -25.38
CA ALA A 207 -4.51 10.07 -24.93
C ALA A 207 -4.56 10.35 -23.42
N PHE A 208 -3.73 9.66 -22.62
CA PHE A 208 -3.51 9.93 -21.21
C PHE A 208 -2.45 11.01 -20.94
N GLY A 209 -1.96 11.70 -21.98
CA GLY A 209 -1.10 12.88 -21.87
C GLY A 209 0.40 12.59 -21.81
N ALA A 210 0.88 11.36 -21.96
CA ALA A 210 2.30 11.04 -21.95
C ALA A 210 3.03 11.51 -23.23
N ARG A 211 4.36 11.74 -23.14
CA ARG A 211 5.28 11.79 -24.28
C ARG A 211 5.69 10.36 -24.60
N VAL A 212 5.62 9.96 -25.86
CA VAL A 212 5.90 8.58 -26.26
C VAL A 212 7.11 8.50 -27.18
N PHE A 213 7.99 7.55 -26.90
CA PHE A 213 9.18 7.21 -27.70
C PHE A 213 9.07 5.75 -28.13
N GLU A 214 8.99 5.50 -29.44
CA GLU A 214 8.97 4.14 -30.00
C GLU A 214 10.36 3.76 -30.47
N ILE A 215 10.89 2.63 -29.99
CA ILE A 215 12.26 2.20 -30.31
C ILE A 215 12.34 0.69 -30.57
N ASP A 216 13.39 0.27 -31.29
CA ASP A 216 13.91 -1.08 -31.17
C ASP A 216 14.63 -1.23 -29.83
N GLY A 217 14.06 -2.07 -28.93
CA GLY A 217 14.60 -2.30 -27.59
C GLY A 217 15.90 -3.12 -27.53
N HIS A 218 16.49 -3.43 -28.68
CA HIS A 218 17.79 -4.08 -28.83
C HIS A 218 18.84 -3.21 -29.53
N ASP A 219 18.46 -2.01 -30.00
CA ASP A 219 19.41 -1.01 -30.53
C ASP A 219 19.86 -0.08 -29.39
N VAL A 220 21.05 -0.32 -28.86
CA VAL A 220 21.63 0.44 -27.74
C VAL A 220 21.74 1.94 -28.01
N ALA A 221 21.93 2.36 -29.28
CA ALA A 221 21.98 3.77 -29.62
C ALA A 221 20.59 4.42 -29.61
N ALA A 222 19.58 3.72 -30.11
CA ALA A 222 18.19 4.18 -30.04
C ALA A 222 17.69 4.23 -28.59
N ILE A 223 18.08 3.25 -27.75
CA ILE A 223 17.77 3.23 -26.32
C ILE A 223 18.39 4.43 -25.61
N ASP A 224 19.68 4.69 -25.84
CA ASP A 224 20.42 5.80 -25.20
C ASP A 224 19.80 7.15 -25.57
N GLN A 225 19.49 7.37 -26.85
CA GLN A 225 18.83 8.59 -27.30
C GLN A 225 17.44 8.76 -26.64
N ALA A 226 16.61 7.72 -26.65
CA ALA A 226 15.27 7.79 -26.07
C ALA A 226 15.30 8.05 -24.56
N MET A 227 16.24 7.43 -23.83
CA MET A 227 16.41 7.66 -22.39
C MET A 227 16.90 9.08 -22.08
N ALA A 228 17.81 9.62 -22.88
CA ALA A 228 18.27 11.00 -22.74
C ALA A 228 17.12 12.01 -22.93
N GLU A 229 16.29 11.80 -23.97
CA GLU A 229 15.14 12.66 -24.25
C GLU A 229 14.00 12.47 -23.24
N ALA A 230 13.71 11.24 -22.84
CA ALA A 230 12.68 10.93 -21.82
C ALA A 230 13.05 11.48 -20.44
N GLY A 231 14.34 11.43 -20.09
CA GLY A 231 14.88 11.92 -18.81
C GLY A 231 15.03 13.44 -18.73
N ASP A 232 14.68 14.20 -19.76
CA ASP A 232 14.66 15.67 -19.70
C ASP A 232 13.49 16.16 -18.84
N LEU A 233 13.84 16.82 -17.72
CA LEU A 233 12.90 17.35 -16.73
C LEU A 233 12.33 18.73 -17.08
N SER A 234 12.73 19.33 -18.19
CA SER A 234 12.27 20.67 -18.59
C SER A 234 10.79 20.72 -19.00
N GLY A 235 10.18 19.57 -19.26
CA GLY A 235 8.80 19.42 -19.66
C GLY A 235 7.80 19.34 -18.50
N GLU A 236 6.53 19.15 -18.84
CA GLU A 236 5.41 18.99 -17.90
C GLU A 236 4.67 17.66 -18.07
N ARG A 237 5.17 16.75 -18.89
CA ARG A 237 4.48 15.50 -19.24
C ARG A 237 5.33 14.28 -18.86
N PRO A 238 4.72 13.21 -18.28
CA PRO A 238 5.42 11.96 -18.09
C PRO A 238 5.90 11.38 -19.43
N ALA A 239 6.93 10.55 -19.40
CA ALA A 239 7.47 9.91 -20.58
C ALA A 239 7.16 8.40 -20.60
N VAL A 240 6.95 7.86 -21.80
CA VAL A 240 6.78 6.42 -22.05
C VAL A 240 7.70 6.00 -23.17
N ILE A 241 8.59 5.06 -22.90
CA ILE A 241 9.44 4.41 -23.90
C ILE A 241 8.78 3.07 -24.24
N LEU A 242 8.22 2.95 -25.45
CA LEU A 242 7.68 1.71 -25.99
C LEU A 242 8.81 0.97 -26.72
N ALA A 243 9.42 0.02 -26.04
CA ALA A 243 10.54 -0.73 -26.57
C ALA A 243 10.07 -2.05 -27.19
N ARG A 244 10.12 -2.17 -28.51
CA ARG A 244 9.90 -3.44 -29.18
C ARG A 244 11.06 -4.38 -28.90
N THR A 245 10.80 -5.47 -28.21
CA THR A 245 11.83 -6.45 -27.80
C THR A 245 11.44 -7.86 -28.23
N ILE A 246 12.34 -8.80 -27.99
CA ILE A 246 12.15 -10.22 -28.26
C ILE A 246 12.36 -10.99 -26.97
N LYS A 247 11.33 -11.75 -26.55
CA LYS A 247 11.41 -12.59 -25.37
C LYS A 247 12.44 -13.71 -25.56
N GLY A 248 13.34 -13.88 -24.58
CA GLY A 248 14.42 -14.88 -24.69
C GLY A 248 15.53 -14.50 -25.66
N ARG A 249 15.71 -13.22 -26.01
CA ARG A 249 16.67 -12.68 -26.96
C ARG A 249 18.07 -13.28 -26.82
N GLY A 250 18.59 -13.83 -27.90
CA GLY A 250 19.95 -14.35 -28.03
C GLY A 250 20.13 -15.82 -27.61
N ALA A 251 19.08 -16.52 -27.21
CA ALA A 251 19.09 -17.97 -26.99
C ALA A 251 18.16 -18.66 -27.99
N SER A 252 18.71 -19.19 -29.08
CA SER A 252 17.96 -19.66 -30.26
C SER A 252 16.88 -20.70 -29.95
N GLU A 253 17.06 -21.51 -28.91
CA GLU A 253 16.11 -22.54 -28.50
C GLU A 253 14.83 -21.99 -27.82
N VAL A 254 14.88 -20.75 -27.27
CA VAL A 254 13.78 -20.13 -26.53
C VAL A 254 13.38 -18.75 -27.03
N GLU A 255 14.16 -18.17 -27.96
CA GLU A 255 13.90 -16.85 -28.53
C GLU A 255 12.56 -16.81 -29.26
N ASP A 256 11.68 -15.86 -28.86
CA ASP A 256 10.34 -15.63 -29.41
C ASP A 256 9.42 -16.86 -29.39
N ARG A 257 9.60 -17.75 -28.40
CA ARG A 257 8.79 -18.96 -28.26
C ARG A 257 7.82 -18.87 -27.09
N GLU A 258 6.62 -19.37 -27.32
CA GLU A 258 5.62 -19.59 -26.29
C GLU A 258 6.09 -20.67 -25.27
N ASP A 259 5.38 -20.80 -24.16
CA ASP A 259 5.60 -21.80 -23.10
C ASP A 259 6.92 -21.66 -22.30
N TRP A 260 7.71 -20.61 -22.48
CA TRP A 260 8.94 -20.35 -21.73
C TRP A 260 8.80 -19.26 -20.67
N HIS A 261 7.59 -18.75 -20.46
CA HIS A 261 7.36 -17.81 -19.35
C HIS A 261 7.44 -18.54 -18.00
N GLY A 262 8.29 -18.05 -17.08
CA GLY A 262 8.43 -18.62 -15.75
C GLY A 262 9.14 -19.98 -15.68
N LYS A 263 9.78 -20.41 -16.74
CA LYS A 263 10.55 -21.65 -16.79
C LYS A 263 12.06 -21.34 -16.88
N PRO A 264 12.88 -21.87 -15.93
CA PRO A 264 14.33 -21.81 -16.07
C PRO A 264 14.79 -22.75 -17.19
N LEU A 265 15.90 -22.45 -17.82
CA LEU A 265 16.49 -23.35 -18.81
C LEU A 265 17.08 -24.56 -18.10
N PRO A 266 16.88 -25.79 -18.64
CA PRO A 266 17.66 -26.96 -18.21
C PRO A 266 19.17 -26.73 -18.32
N PRO A 267 20.02 -27.36 -17.49
CA PRO A 267 21.44 -27.07 -17.44
C PRO A 267 22.16 -27.14 -18.78
N ASP A 268 21.88 -28.18 -19.58
CA ASP A 268 22.48 -28.37 -20.91
C ASP A 268 22.02 -27.32 -21.94
N MET A 269 20.77 -26.87 -21.84
CA MET A 269 20.25 -25.78 -22.67
C MET A 269 20.84 -24.44 -22.23
N ALA A 270 20.98 -24.22 -20.91
CA ALA A 270 21.61 -23.01 -20.37
C ALA A 270 23.07 -22.89 -20.83
N GLU A 271 23.84 -23.98 -20.81
CA GLU A 271 25.23 -23.99 -21.32
C GLU A 271 25.29 -23.57 -22.80
N ARG A 272 24.41 -24.12 -23.65
CA ARG A 272 24.38 -23.73 -25.07
C ARG A 272 23.97 -22.27 -25.25
N ALA A 273 22.94 -21.79 -24.53
CA ALA A 273 22.50 -20.40 -24.59
C ALA A 273 23.61 -19.44 -24.12
N ILE A 274 24.35 -19.77 -23.08
CA ILE A 274 25.48 -18.98 -22.59
C ILE A 274 26.59 -18.89 -23.67
N VAL A 275 26.88 -19.99 -24.38
CA VAL A 275 27.84 -19.99 -25.50
C VAL A 275 27.35 -19.11 -26.64
N GLU A 276 26.06 -19.21 -27.02
CA GLU A 276 25.45 -18.33 -28.07
C GLU A 276 25.55 -16.85 -27.69
N LEU A 277 25.39 -16.51 -26.39
CA LEU A 277 25.52 -15.15 -25.89
C LEU A 277 26.97 -14.67 -25.71
N GLY A 278 27.97 -15.50 -26.10
CA GLY A 278 29.40 -15.16 -26.05
C GLY A 278 30.09 -15.42 -24.71
N GLY A 279 29.49 -16.23 -23.83
CA GLY A 279 30.07 -16.67 -22.57
C GLY A 279 29.84 -15.71 -21.40
N GLU A 280 30.38 -16.09 -20.23
CA GLU A 280 30.28 -15.31 -18.99
C GLU A 280 31.16 -14.04 -19.07
N ARG A 281 30.66 -12.96 -18.41
CA ARG A 281 31.36 -11.68 -18.27
C ARG A 281 31.29 -11.24 -16.80
N HIS A 282 32.26 -10.40 -16.40
CA HIS A 282 32.38 -9.91 -15.02
C HIS A 282 32.61 -8.39 -15.01
N LEU A 283 31.90 -7.67 -15.87
CA LEU A 283 31.90 -6.20 -15.86
C LEU A 283 31.34 -5.67 -14.57
N VAL A 284 31.99 -4.69 -14.00
CA VAL A 284 31.47 -3.88 -12.88
C VAL A 284 31.36 -2.45 -13.37
N VAL A 285 30.14 -1.94 -13.41
CA VAL A 285 29.78 -0.68 -14.06
C VAL A 285 28.89 0.12 -13.11
N ARG A 286 29.16 1.41 -12.99
CA ARG A 286 28.29 2.33 -12.24
C ARG A 286 27.98 3.52 -13.12
N GLY A 287 26.71 3.90 -13.16
CA GLY A 287 26.22 5.06 -13.89
C GLY A 287 26.59 6.39 -13.22
N PRO A 288 25.98 7.48 -13.66
CA PRO A 288 26.23 8.81 -13.11
C PRO A 288 25.91 8.91 -11.61
N ALA A 289 26.61 9.82 -10.92
CA ALA A 289 26.31 10.14 -9.52
C ALA A 289 24.94 10.85 -9.40
N PRO A 290 24.25 10.71 -8.27
CA PRO A 290 22.99 11.40 -8.01
C PRO A 290 23.18 12.91 -7.94
N ALA A 291 22.07 13.65 -8.10
CA ALA A 291 22.06 15.09 -7.94
C ALA A 291 22.32 15.46 -6.48
N GLU A 292 23.15 16.48 -6.25
CA GLU A 292 23.34 17.07 -4.93
C GLU A 292 22.06 17.82 -4.49
N GLY A 293 21.72 17.72 -3.22
CA GLY A 293 20.57 18.42 -2.67
C GLY A 293 20.08 17.82 -1.36
N GLN A 294 19.18 18.56 -0.71
CA GLN A 294 18.48 18.09 0.49
C GLN A 294 16.98 18.31 0.29
N PRO A 295 16.12 17.37 0.71
CA PRO A 295 14.68 17.56 0.64
C PRO A 295 14.26 18.84 1.37
N ARG A 296 13.39 19.63 0.72
CA ARG A 296 12.89 20.89 1.28
C ARG A 296 12.18 20.69 2.63
N ARG A 297 11.50 19.57 2.80
CA ARG A 297 10.64 19.28 3.94
C ARG A 297 11.19 18.14 4.81
N ARG A 298 12.34 18.37 5.44
CA ARG A 298 12.82 17.43 6.48
C ARG A 298 12.14 17.68 7.80
N VAL A 299 11.71 16.61 8.46
CA VAL A 299 11.31 16.64 9.87
C VAL A 299 12.57 16.64 10.72
N ASN A 300 12.91 17.81 11.26
CA ASN A 300 13.99 17.97 12.24
C ASN A 300 13.37 18.25 13.61
N GLY A 301 13.03 17.19 14.36
CA GLY A 301 12.55 17.30 15.72
C GLY A 301 11.03 17.10 15.88
N HIS A 302 10.60 17.12 17.14
CA HIS A 302 9.20 17.00 17.53
C HIS A 302 8.47 18.32 17.28
N THR A 303 7.45 18.31 16.43
CA THR A 303 6.56 19.46 16.22
C THR A 303 5.35 19.29 17.14
N GLU A 304 5.11 20.26 18.03
CA GLU A 304 3.91 20.26 18.88
C GLU A 304 2.67 20.45 18.00
N VAL A 305 1.74 19.52 18.08
CA VAL A 305 0.46 19.56 17.37
C VAL A 305 -0.64 19.93 18.36
N LYS A 306 -1.39 20.98 18.06
CA LYS A 306 -2.55 21.34 18.86
C LYS A 306 -3.82 20.71 18.27
N LEU A 307 -4.20 19.57 18.80
CA LEU A 307 -5.42 18.88 18.41
C LEU A 307 -6.69 19.71 18.72
N PRO A 308 -7.78 19.50 17.96
CA PRO A 308 -9.08 20.05 18.30
C PRO A 308 -9.58 19.49 19.65
N ALA A 309 -10.27 20.33 20.42
CA ALA A 309 -10.87 19.96 21.68
C ALA A 309 -12.39 20.06 21.57
N TYR A 310 -13.10 19.10 22.19
CA TYR A 310 -14.56 19.02 22.16
C TYR A 310 -15.11 18.95 23.56
N ASP A 311 -16.25 19.60 23.77
CA ASP A 311 -16.94 19.56 25.06
C ASP A 311 -17.68 18.24 25.21
N ARG A 312 -17.63 17.66 26.40
CA ARG A 312 -18.37 16.41 26.73
C ARG A 312 -19.87 16.62 26.52
N GLY A 313 -20.50 15.66 25.81
CA GLY A 313 -21.91 15.74 25.42
C GLY A 313 -22.17 16.50 24.12
N GLN A 314 -21.22 17.25 23.58
CA GLN A 314 -21.34 17.84 22.25
C GLN A 314 -21.49 16.74 21.19
N LYS A 315 -22.38 16.91 20.23
CA LYS A 315 -22.52 15.94 19.12
C LYS A 315 -21.61 16.31 17.96
N VAL A 316 -20.64 15.43 17.66
CA VAL A 316 -19.68 15.61 16.56
C VAL A 316 -19.52 14.28 15.83
N ALA A 317 -19.50 14.32 14.48
CA ALA A 317 -19.19 13.13 13.68
C ALA A 317 -17.69 12.80 13.74
N THR A 318 -17.35 11.52 13.87
CA THR A 318 -15.93 11.08 13.93
C THR A 318 -15.17 11.43 12.66
N ARG A 319 -15.82 11.40 11.47
CA ARG A 319 -15.23 11.86 10.20
C ARG A 319 -14.88 13.36 10.21
N LYS A 320 -15.67 14.19 10.91
CA LYS A 320 -15.36 15.63 11.05
C LYS A 320 -14.17 15.82 11.98
N ALA A 321 -14.16 15.13 13.11
CA ALA A 321 -13.02 15.15 14.03
C ALA A 321 -11.72 14.66 13.36
N TYR A 322 -11.82 13.64 12.49
CA TYR A 322 -10.72 13.22 11.62
C TYR A 322 -10.17 14.38 10.79
N GLY A 323 -11.02 15.07 10.04
CA GLY A 323 -10.59 16.17 9.16
C GLY A 323 -9.97 17.35 9.93
N GLU A 324 -10.56 17.71 11.09
CA GLU A 324 -10.04 18.78 11.97
C GLU A 324 -8.69 18.39 12.58
N ALA A 325 -8.52 17.13 13.03
CA ALA A 325 -7.26 16.62 13.55
C ALA A 325 -6.19 16.52 12.46
N LEU A 326 -6.55 16.03 11.27
CA LEU A 326 -5.65 15.95 10.12
C LEU A 326 -5.15 17.34 9.70
N ALA A 327 -6.03 18.35 9.67
CA ALA A 327 -5.64 19.72 9.39
C ALA A 327 -4.66 20.28 10.45
N ALA A 328 -4.88 19.94 11.72
CA ALA A 328 -3.95 20.31 12.81
C ALA A 328 -2.60 19.59 12.68
N LEU A 329 -2.59 18.30 12.30
CA LEU A 329 -1.37 17.53 12.02
C LEU A 329 -0.55 18.10 10.88
N GLY A 330 -1.13 18.89 10.00
CA GLY A 330 -0.41 19.61 8.97
C GLY A 330 0.63 20.62 9.52
N ALA A 331 0.66 20.89 10.83
CA ALA A 331 1.80 21.56 11.47
C ALA A 331 3.11 20.76 11.30
N ARG A 332 3.01 19.43 11.17
CA ARG A 332 4.14 18.54 10.84
C ARG A 332 4.41 18.60 9.33
N PRO A 333 5.65 18.90 8.92
CA PRO A 333 6.00 19.02 7.49
C PRO A 333 6.00 17.69 6.74
N ASP A 334 6.08 16.55 7.44
CA ASP A 334 6.05 15.20 6.88
C ASP A 334 4.64 14.68 6.59
N VAL A 335 3.60 15.30 7.15
CA VAL A 335 2.22 14.87 6.91
C VAL A 335 1.72 15.38 5.57
N VAL A 336 1.22 14.44 4.77
CA VAL A 336 0.65 14.64 3.43
C VAL A 336 -0.75 14.04 3.41
N ALA A 337 -1.69 14.66 2.71
CA ALA A 337 -3.04 14.10 2.60
C ALA A 337 -3.45 13.87 1.14
N MET A 338 -4.24 12.82 0.94
CA MET A 338 -4.83 12.43 -0.35
C MET A 338 -6.31 12.07 -0.15
N ASP A 339 -7.14 12.32 -1.17
CA ASP A 339 -8.56 11.96 -1.12
C ASP A 339 -9.04 11.48 -2.49
N GLY A 340 -10.05 10.63 -2.49
CA GLY A 340 -10.68 10.03 -3.67
C GLY A 340 -11.91 10.78 -4.15
N GLU A 341 -11.87 12.12 -4.26
CA GLU A 341 -12.96 13.01 -4.70
C GLU A 341 -14.18 13.04 -3.76
N VAL A 342 -13.96 12.70 -2.49
CA VAL A 342 -15.00 12.74 -1.45
C VAL A 342 -14.59 13.57 -0.23
N SER A 343 -13.65 14.50 -0.42
CA SER A 343 -13.03 15.28 0.66
C SER A 343 -14.04 16.17 1.43
N ASN A 344 -15.16 16.55 0.82
CA ASN A 344 -16.27 17.23 1.49
C ASN A 344 -17.03 16.30 2.46
N SER A 345 -16.93 15.00 2.28
CA SER A 345 -17.58 13.97 3.09
C SER A 345 -16.63 13.38 4.14
N THR A 346 -15.36 13.15 3.78
CA THR A 346 -14.31 12.69 4.69
C THR A 346 -13.78 13.82 5.58
N PHE A 347 -14.05 15.08 5.23
CA PHE A 347 -13.48 16.31 5.79
C PHE A 347 -11.97 16.49 5.54
N ALA A 348 -11.36 15.70 4.65
CA ALA A 348 -9.97 15.92 4.24
C ALA A 348 -9.76 17.29 3.55
N ASN A 349 -10.84 17.92 3.04
CA ASN A 349 -10.83 19.27 2.51
C ASN A 349 -10.36 20.33 3.53
N LEU A 350 -10.45 20.06 4.84
CA LEU A 350 -9.91 20.97 5.87
C LEU A 350 -8.38 21.00 5.82
N PHE A 351 -7.74 19.86 5.58
CA PHE A 351 -6.29 19.81 5.33
C PHE A 351 -5.95 20.51 4.01
N ALA A 352 -6.71 20.26 2.93
CA ALA A 352 -6.51 20.91 1.65
C ALA A 352 -6.56 22.43 1.73
N GLN A 353 -7.45 22.98 2.56
CA GLN A 353 -7.57 24.43 2.78
C GLN A 353 -6.41 25.00 3.59
N ALA A 354 -5.94 24.26 4.61
CA ALA A 354 -4.85 24.71 5.49
C ALA A 354 -3.47 24.49 4.87
N HIS A 355 -3.28 23.41 4.10
CA HIS A 355 -1.99 22.95 3.57
C HIS A 355 -2.12 22.49 2.10
N PRO A 356 -2.52 23.38 1.17
CA PRO A 356 -2.84 23.03 -0.22
C PRO A 356 -1.65 22.47 -1.00
N ASP A 357 -0.43 22.78 -0.59
CA ASP A 357 0.81 22.32 -1.20
C ASP A 357 1.23 20.88 -0.78
N ARG A 358 0.47 20.25 0.10
CA ARG A 358 0.66 18.87 0.59
C ARG A 358 -0.64 18.05 0.52
N PHE A 359 -1.62 18.54 -0.20
CA PHE A 359 -2.85 17.81 -0.49
C PHE A 359 -2.87 17.41 -1.96
N PHE A 360 -3.14 16.14 -2.23
CA PHE A 360 -3.22 15.59 -3.58
C PHE A 360 -4.60 14.96 -3.81
N GLU A 361 -5.37 15.54 -4.72
CA GLU A 361 -6.65 14.99 -5.13
C GLU A 361 -6.43 13.85 -6.13
N MET A 362 -6.86 12.64 -5.76
CA MET A 362 -6.66 11.45 -6.61
C MET A 362 -7.89 11.12 -7.44
N TYR A 363 -8.98 11.89 -7.28
CA TYR A 363 -10.25 11.66 -7.96
C TYR A 363 -10.78 10.23 -7.70
N ILE A 364 -11.65 9.71 -8.55
CA ILE A 364 -12.22 8.37 -8.39
C ILE A 364 -11.23 7.32 -8.94
N ALA A 365 -10.08 7.19 -8.25
CA ALA A 365 -8.98 6.27 -8.59
C ALA A 365 -8.33 5.73 -7.31
N GLU A 366 -9.07 4.89 -6.57
CA GLU A 366 -8.66 4.43 -5.23
C GLU A 366 -7.39 3.57 -5.26
N GLN A 367 -7.18 2.79 -6.34
CA GLN A 367 -5.95 2.02 -6.55
C GLN A 367 -4.75 2.96 -6.64
N GLN A 368 -4.85 3.98 -7.49
CA GLN A 368 -3.80 4.97 -7.65
C GLN A 368 -3.58 5.79 -6.38
N MET A 369 -4.62 6.10 -5.63
CA MET A 369 -4.53 6.84 -4.37
C MET A 369 -3.68 6.07 -3.34
N VAL A 370 -3.95 4.79 -3.15
CA VAL A 370 -3.19 3.95 -2.21
C VAL A 370 -1.75 3.76 -2.69
N ALA A 371 -1.55 3.49 -3.98
CA ALA A 371 -0.21 3.38 -4.56
C ALA A 371 0.59 4.69 -4.41
N ALA A 372 -0.03 5.84 -4.68
CA ALA A 372 0.62 7.13 -4.49
C ALA A 372 1.00 7.36 -3.01
N ALA A 373 0.14 6.94 -2.07
CA ALA A 373 0.48 6.99 -0.65
C ALA A 373 1.71 6.11 -0.33
N VAL A 374 1.80 4.89 -0.89
CA VAL A 374 2.99 4.03 -0.76
C VAL A 374 4.23 4.74 -1.30
N GLY A 375 4.19 5.28 -2.52
CA GLY A 375 5.31 5.96 -3.14
C GLY A 375 5.75 7.23 -2.40
N VAL A 376 4.82 8.01 -1.87
CA VAL A 376 5.12 9.18 -0.99
C VAL A 376 5.75 8.70 0.32
N GLY A 377 5.28 7.58 0.87
CA GLY A 377 5.84 6.94 2.07
C GLY A 377 7.29 6.49 1.89
N VAL A 378 7.68 6.02 0.68
CA VAL A 378 9.08 5.67 0.33
C VAL A 378 10.02 6.85 0.57
N ARG A 379 9.54 8.09 0.38
CA ARG A 379 10.34 9.31 0.62
C ARG A 379 10.36 9.77 2.08
N GLY A 380 9.81 8.98 2.99
CA GLY A 380 9.80 9.26 4.43
C GLY A 380 8.69 10.19 4.90
N TYR A 381 7.71 10.51 4.04
CA TYR A 381 6.51 11.24 4.42
C TYR A 381 5.48 10.33 5.09
N ARG A 382 4.52 10.95 5.79
CA ARG A 382 3.38 10.28 6.43
C ARG A 382 2.09 10.60 5.66
N PRO A 383 1.75 9.83 4.63
CA PRO A 383 0.55 10.06 3.83
C PRO A 383 -0.69 9.54 4.54
N PHE A 384 -1.74 10.37 4.55
CA PHE A 384 -3.10 10.03 4.93
C PHE A 384 -3.96 9.95 3.67
N ALA A 385 -4.47 8.78 3.35
CA ALA A 385 -5.36 8.56 2.22
C ALA A 385 -6.80 8.33 2.70
N SER A 386 -7.74 9.11 2.18
CA SER A 386 -9.13 9.14 2.64
C SER A 386 -10.09 8.84 1.49
N THR A 387 -11.06 7.97 1.77
CA THR A 387 -12.24 7.73 0.92
C THR A 387 -13.34 7.10 1.78
N PHE A 388 -14.43 6.65 1.19
CA PHE A 388 -15.39 5.82 1.90
C PHE A 388 -14.79 4.43 2.18
N ALA A 389 -15.11 3.88 3.34
CA ALA A 389 -14.59 2.58 3.74
C ALA A 389 -14.87 1.48 2.71
N ALA A 390 -16.08 1.50 2.10
CA ALA A 390 -16.48 0.59 1.05
C ALA A 390 -15.56 0.66 -0.18
N PHE A 391 -15.03 1.83 -0.52
CA PHE A 391 -14.27 2.01 -1.76
C PHE A 391 -12.81 1.57 -1.65
N PHE A 392 -12.29 1.39 -0.44
CA PHE A 392 -10.98 0.74 -0.26
C PHE A 392 -10.95 -0.71 -0.77
N THR A 393 -12.10 -1.34 -0.96
CA THR A 393 -12.16 -2.68 -1.57
C THR A 393 -11.57 -2.72 -2.97
N ARG A 394 -11.68 -1.62 -3.75
CA ARG A 394 -11.02 -1.50 -5.08
C ARG A 394 -9.50 -1.51 -4.97
N ALA A 395 -8.96 -0.97 -3.90
CA ALA A 395 -7.52 -0.85 -3.68
C ALA A 395 -6.94 -1.97 -2.79
N TYR A 396 -7.69 -3.04 -2.51
CA TYR A 396 -7.27 -4.01 -1.50
C TYR A 396 -5.97 -4.72 -1.84
N ASP A 397 -5.70 -5.04 -3.11
CA ASP A 397 -4.42 -5.61 -3.51
C ASP A 397 -3.26 -4.63 -3.29
N PHE A 398 -3.47 -3.34 -3.53
CA PHE A 398 -2.48 -2.30 -3.23
C PHE A 398 -2.21 -2.19 -1.73
N ILE A 399 -3.25 -2.29 -0.88
CA ILE A 399 -3.10 -2.32 0.58
C ILE A 399 -2.33 -3.57 1.03
N ARG A 400 -2.64 -4.73 0.45
CA ARG A 400 -1.92 -5.98 0.72
C ARG A 400 -0.44 -5.86 0.33
N MET A 401 -0.14 -5.31 -0.85
CA MET A 401 1.23 -5.12 -1.33
C MET A 401 1.98 -4.02 -0.58
N ALA A 402 1.28 -3.00 -0.07
CA ALA A 402 1.86 -2.02 0.84
C ALA A 402 2.46 -2.67 2.10
N ALA A 403 1.80 -3.72 2.64
CA ALA A 403 2.35 -4.49 3.75
C ALA A 403 3.61 -5.28 3.36
N VAL A 404 3.65 -5.85 2.15
CA VAL A 404 4.85 -6.53 1.61
C VAL A 404 5.97 -5.52 1.37
N SER A 405 5.62 -4.30 0.94
CA SER A 405 6.54 -3.16 0.79
C SER A 405 7.00 -2.56 2.12
N ARG A 406 6.46 -3.01 3.26
CA ARG A 406 6.71 -2.44 4.59
C ARG A 406 6.40 -0.93 4.63
N ALA A 407 5.44 -0.49 3.83
CA ALA A 407 5.06 0.91 3.72
C ALA A 407 4.38 1.40 5.00
N SER A 408 4.66 2.65 5.39
CA SER A 408 3.99 3.33 6.49
C SER A 408 2.99 4.32 5.92
N ILE A 409 1.71 3.93 5.89
CA ILE A 409 0.59 4.71 5.35
C ILE A 409 -0.59 4.73 6.31
N CYS A 410 -1.33 5.84 6.31
CA CYS A 410 -2.52 6.04 7.14
C CYS A 410 -3.76 6.07 6.24
N LEU A 411 -4.70 5.16 6.49
CA LEU A 411 -5.95 5.04 5.73
C LEU A 411 -7.14 5.46 6.59
N SER A 412 -8.02 6.31 6.07
CA SER A 412 -9.25 6.70 6.74
C SER A 412 -10.46 6.33 5.89
N GLY A 413 -11.21 5.30 6.33
CA GLY A 413 -12.45 4.85 5.72
C GLY A 413 -13.66 5.48 6.38
N SER A 414 -14.35 6.39 5.70
CA SER A 414 -15.55 7.03 6.21
C SER A 414 -16.83 6.32 5.76
N HIS A 415 -17.97 6.70 6.34
CA HIS A 415 -19.29 6.16 5.96
C HIS A 415 -19.38 4.64 6.09
N ALA A 416 -18.85 4.08 7.17
CA ALA A 416 -18.85 2.63 7.40
C ALA A 416 -20.07 2.19 8.21
N GLY A 417 -20.56 0.99 7.92
CA GLY A 417 -21.65 0.34 8.65
C GLY A 417 -23.05 0.71 8.16
N VAL A 418 -24.07 0.05 8.71
CA VAL A 418 -25.49 0.37 8.45
C VAL A 418 -25.87 1.75 8.96
N GLU A 419 -25.05 2.31 9.86
CA GLU A 419 -25.20 3.66 10.41
C GLU A 419 -25.29 4.76 9.32
N ILE A 420 -24.75 4.52 8.16
CA ILE A 420 -24.84 5.45 7.01
C ILE A 420 -26.29 5.71 6.58
N GLY A 421 -27.20 4.78 6.79
CA GLY A 421 -28.63 4.96 6.61
C GLY A 421 -29.10 4.90 5.16
N ALA A 422 -29.64 6.01 4.66
CA ALA A 422 -30.39 6.07 3.41
C ALA A 422 -29.58 5.76 2.14
N ASP A 423 -28.26 5.90 2.17
CA ASP A 423 -27.39 5.66 1.00
C ASP A 423 -27.39 4.16 0.57
N GLY A 424 -27.73 3.28 1.48
CA GLY A 424 -27.93 1.86 1.19
C GLY A 424 -26.66 1.01 1.14
N PRO A 425 -26.80 -0.31 0.87
CA PRO A 425 -25.76 -1.31 1.11
C PRO A 425 -24.50 -1.14 0.26
N SER A 426 -24.56 -0.56 -0.93
CA SER A 426 -23.39 -0.32 -1.77
C SER A 426 -22.37 0.64 -1.18
N GLN A 427 -22.76 1.40 -0.13
CA GLN A 427 -21.94 2.40 0.53
C GLN A 427 -21.51 1.97 1.95
N MET A 428 -22.09 0.89 2.51
CA MET A 428 -22.04 0.60 3.95
C MET A 428 -20.72 0.04 4.47
N ALA A 429 -19.90 -0.58 3.66
CA ALA A 429 -18.62 -1.18 4.09
C ALA A 429 -18.77 -2.07 5.32
N LEU A 430 -19.44 -3.20 5.16
CA LEU A 430 -19.67 -4.17 6.24
C LEU A 430 -18.55 -5.21 6.34
N GLU A 431 -17.49 -5.09 5.54
CA GLU A 431 -16.34 -6.00 5.42
C GLU A 431 -15.01 -5.32 5.78
N ASP A 432 -15.00 -4.03 5.99
CA ASP A 432 -13.79 -3.21 6.08
C ASP A 432 -12.88 -3.60 7.25
N LEU A 433 -13.45 -3.87 8.44
CA LEU A 433 -12.66 -4.32 9.60
C LEU A 433 -12.01 -5.68 9.34
N ALA A 434 -12.75 -6.62 8.75
CA ALA A 434 -12.23 -7.95 8.39
C ALA A 434 -11.09 -7.84 7.37
N MET A 435 -11.29 -7.06 6.32
CA MET A 435 -10.33 -6.81 5.26
C MET A 435 -9.03 -6.21 5.83
N MET A 436 -9.14 -5.16 6.65
CA MET A 436 -7.97 -4.48 7.20
C MET A 436 -7.29 -5.30 8.30
N ARG A 437 -8.03 -6.08 9.11
CA ARG A 437 -7.45 -7.01 10.07
C ARG A 437 -6.63 -8.12 9.42
N ALA A 438 -7.01 -8.57 8.23
CA ALA A 438 -6.30 -9.62 7.49
C ALA A 438 -4.93 -9.16 6.96
N VAL A 439 -4.70 -7.86 6.81
CA VAL A 439 -3.42 -7.31 6.34
C VAL A 439 -2.34 -7.51 7.40
N HIS A 440 -1.18 -8.06 6.99
CA HIS A 440 -0.07 -8.32 7.90
C HIS A 440 0.45 -7.02 8.53
N GLY A 441 0.64 -7.03 9.86
CA GLY A 441 1.21 -5.89 10.60
C GLY A 441 0.33 -4.64 10.65
N SER A 442 -0.92 -4.69 10.16
CA SER A 442 -1.82 -3.52 10.19
C SER A 442 -2.28 -3.17 11.60
N THR A 443 -2.57 -1.89 11.82
CA THR A 443 -3.33 -1.35 12.96
C THR A 443 -4.73 -0.98 12.49
N VAL A 444 -5.77 -1.39 13.24
CA VAL A 444 -7.19 -1.13 12.90
C VAL A 444 -7.88 -0.47 14.09
N LEU A 445 -8.40 0.73 13.87
CA LEU A 445 -8.94 1.63 14.89
C LEU A 445 -10.39 2.02 14.56
N TYR A 446 -11.25 2.05 15.58
CA TYR A 446 -12.65 2.44 15.43
C TYR A 446 -13.10 3.33 16.59
N PRO A 447 -12.85 4.65 16.53
CA PRO A 447 -13.24 5.60 17.55
C PRO A 447 -14.76 5.73 17.67
N CYS A 448 -15.25 5.94 18.90
CA CYS A 448 -16.68 6.12 19.17
C CYS A 448 -17.13 7.58 19.23
N ASP A 449 -16.19 8.53 19.39
CA ASP A 449 -16.47 9.96 19.51
C ASP A 449 -15.37 10.84 18.91
N ALA A 450 -15.56 12.15 18.96
CA ALA A 450 -14.64 13.10 18.36
C ALA A 450 -13.29 13.19 19.10
N THR A 451 -13.27 13.05 20.43
CA THR A 451 -12.03 13.10 21.23
C THR A 451 -11.15 11.89 20.91
N SER A 452 -11.71 10.69 20.93
CA SER A 452 -10.98 9.47 20.57
C SER A 452 -10.52 9.51 19.10
N ALA A 453 -11.36 10.00 18.17
CA ALA A 453 -10.99 10.14 16.78
C ALA A 453 -9.77 11.06 16.59
N ALA A 454 -9.77 12.25 17.19
CA ALA A 454 -8.65 13.19 17.08
C ALA A 454 -7.34 12.64 17.66
N ALA A 455 -7.41 11.99 18.84
CA ALA A 455 -6.23 11.39 19.46
C ALA A 455 -5.66 10.22 18.64
N LEU A 456 -6.53 9.39 18.04
CA LEU A 456 -6.12 8.26 17.22
C LEU A 456 -5.54 8.70 15.86
N VAL A 457 -6.00 9.83 15.28
CA VAL A 457 -5.39 10.43 14.07
C VAL A 457 -3.94 10.84 14.36
N GLU A 458 -3.68 11.48 15.51
CA GLU A 458 -2.31 11.81 15.92
C GLU A 458 -1.47 10.54 16.11
N ALA A 459 -2.01 9.53 16.81
CA ALA A 459 -1.29 8.27 17.01
C ALA A 459 -0.93 7.58 15.69
N MET A 460 -1.83 7.58 14.69
CA MET A 460 -1.56 6.99 13.37
C MET A 460 -0.33 7.61 12.69
N ALA A 461 -0.09 8.90 12.86
CA ALA A 461 1.05 9.59 12.25
C ALA A 461 2.40 9.09 12.76
N ASP A 462 2.44 8.47 13.93
CA ASP A 462 3.67 7.95 14.57
C ASP A 462 3.82 6.42 14.46
N LEU A 463 2.86 5.73 13.86
CA LEU A 463 2.92 4.28 13.67
C LEU A 463 3.71 3.90 12.42
N ASP A 464 4.49 2.84 12.54
CA ASP A 464 5.04 2.16 11.40
C ASP A 464 4.03 1.15 10.83
N GLY A 465 4.11 0.93 9.51
CA GLY A 465 3.20 0.04 8.81
C GLY A 465 1.87 0.72 8.43
N ILE A 466 0.88 -0.12 8.14
CA ILE A 466 -0.43 0.34 7.67
C ILE A 466 -1.33 0.58 8.87
N SER A 467 -1.83 1.78 9.04
CA SER A 467 -2.89 2.09 9.99
C SER A 467 -4.19 2.43 9.26
N TYR A 468 -5.30 1.88 9.76
CA TYR A 468 -6.64 2.12 9.25
C TYR A 468 -7.54 2.63 10.36
N MET A 469 -8.22 3.73 10.13
CA MET A 469 -9.24 4.25 11.02
C MET A 469 -10.60 4.25 10.32
N ARG A 470 -11.57 3.59 10.94
CA ARG A 470 -12.97 3.59 10.55
C ARG A 470 -13.68 4.78 11.14
N THR A 471 -14.38 5.58 10.32
CA THR A 471 -15.20 6.69 10.79
C THR A 471 -16.64 6.59 10.28
N THR A 472 -17.56 7.24 10.98
CA THR A 472 -18.99 7.18 10.74
C THR A 472 -19.55 8.50 10.23
N ARG A 473 -20.74 8.45 9.62
CA ARG A 473 -21.44 9.61 9.04
C ARG A 473 -22.10 10.46 10.09
N GLY A 474 -22.80 9.83 11.05
CA GLY A 474 -23.60 10.50 12.07
C GLY A 474 -22.76 11.19 13.14
N ALA A 475 -23.41 12.12 13.84
CA ALA A 475 -22.82 12.85 14.96
C ALA A 475 -23.28 12.24 16.28
N TYR A 476 -22.32 11.77 17.08
CA TYR A 476 -22.55 11.15 18.39
C TYR A 476 -22.05 12.06 19.52
N PRO A 477 -22.60 11.90 20.74
CA PRO A 477 -22.11 12.64 21.90
C PRO A 477 -20.65 12.33 22.19
N VAL A 478 -19.87 13.35 22.50
CA VAL A 478 -18.52 13.22 23.02
C VAL A 478 -18.57 12.63 24.42
N LEU A 479 -17.90 11.51 24.63
CA LEU A 479 -17.88 10.75 25.88
C LEU A 479 -16.68 11.08 26.75
N TYR A 480 -15.56 11.42 26.15
CA TYR A 480 -14.26 11.58 26.78
C TYR A 480 -13.89 13.05 26.97
N GLU A 481 -13.09 13.32 27.99
CA GLU A 481 -12.53 14.66 28.21
C GLU A 481 -11.45 14.99 27.17
N ALA A 482 -11.31 16.27 26.86
CA ALA A 482 -10.24 16.70 25.96
C ALA A 482 -8.86 16.37 26.55
N GLY A 483 -8.00 15.80 25.71
CA GLY A 483 -6.65 15.39 26.10
C GLY A 483 -6.56 14.00 26.73
N GLU A 484 -7.64 13.21 26.76
CA GLU A 484 -7.54 11.81 27.14
C GLU A 484 -6.65 11.02 26.17
N SER A 485 -5.87 10.08 26.74
CA SER A 485 -4.95 9.23 25.98
C SER A 485 -5.64 7.97 25.46
N PHE A 486 -5.36 7.62 24.20
CA PHE A 486 -5.87 6.42 23.54
C PHE A 486 -4.69 5.60 22.96
N PRO A 487 -3.93 4.87 23.80
CA PRO A 487 -2.82 4.06 23.32
C PRO A 487 -3.31 2.97 22.38
N VAL A 488 -2.62 2.80 21.25
CA VAL A 488 -2.91 1.73 20.30
C VAL A 488 -2.74 0.37 21.00
N GLY A 489 -3.70 -0.53 20.79
CA GLY A 489 -3.78 -1.80 21.52
C GLY A 489 -4.48 -1.70 22.87
N GLY A 490 -5.01 -0.52 23.24
CA GLY A 490 -5.81 -0.32 24.45
C GLY A 490 -7.31 -0.38 24.20
N SER A 491 -8.06 -0.28 25.29
CA SER A 491 -9.51 -0.11 25.34
C SER A 491 -9.88 0.79 26.53
N LYS A 492 -11.14 1.21 26.61
CA LYS A 492 -11.65 1.99 27.75
C LYS A 492 -12.77 1.25 28.46
N LEU A 493 -12.66 1.15 29.79
CA LEU A 493 -13.71 0.64 30.66
C LEU A 493 -14.59 1.81 31.11
N LEU A 494 -15.78 1.95 30.53
CA LEU A 494 -16.69 3.10 30.76
C LEU A 494 -17.68 2.89 31.87
N ARG A 495 -18.06 1.64 32.14
CA ARG A 495 -18.92 1.23 33.24
C ARG A 495 -18.33 0.01 33.91
N SER A 496 -18.29 -0.01 35.22
CA SER A 496 -17.92 -1.20 36.00
C SER A 496 -18.40 -1.07 37.45
N ALA A 497 -18.77 -2.20 38.02
CA ALA A 497 -19.04 -2.39 39.41
C ALA A 497 -18.50 -3.75 39.87
N ASP A 498 -18.43 -3.97 41.20
CA ASP A 498 -17.90 -5.21 41.75
C ASP A 498 -18.85 -6.40 41.53
N ASP A 499 -20.14 -6.11 41.33
CA ASP A 499 -21.23 -7.08 41.12
C ASP A 499 -21.66 -7.21 39.65
N ASP A 500 -20.79 -6.82 38.71
CA ASP A 500 -21.07 -6.95 37.28
C ASP A 500 -21.38 -8.41 36.89
N GLN A 501 -22.47 -8.60 36.17
CA GLN A 501 -22.98 -9.92 35.76
C GLN A 501 -22.69 -10.25 34.30
N VAL A 502 -22.52 -9.23 33.48
CA VAL A 502 -22.29 -9.35 32.03
C VAL A 502 -21.38 -8.22 31.56
N THR A 503 -20.58 -8.48 30.51
CA THR A 503 -19.76 -7.46 29.83
C THR A 503 -20.38 -7.15 28.48
N LEU A 504 -20.62 -5.87 28.21
CA LEU A 504 -21.02 -5.35 26.89
C LEU A 504 -19.78 -4.74 26.22
N ILE A 505 -19.49 -5.18 25.01
CA ILE A 505 -18.32 -4.74 24.23
C ILE A 505 -18.82 -4.12 22.93
N GLY A 506 -18.43 -2.89 22.67
CA GLY A 506 -18.73 -2.18 21.42
C GLY A 506 -17.56 -1.33 20.98
N ALA A 507 -17.63 -0.81 19.76
CA ALA A 507 -16.74 0.21 19.23
C ALA A 507 -17.53 1.13 18.29
N GLY A 508 -17.08 2.37 18.13
CA GLY A 508 -17.80 3.32 17.30
C GLY A 508 -19.26 3.48 17.72
N VAL A 509 -20.18 3.31 16.77
CA VAL A 509 -21.62 3.53 17.02
C VAL A 509 -22.23 2.54 18.01
N THR A 510 -21.80 1.29 18.00
CA THR A 510 -22.34 0.25 18.88
C THR A 510 -21.95 0.45 20.34
N LEU A 511 -20.91 1.21 20.64
CA LEU A 511 -20.58 1.59 22.01
C LEU A 511 -21.70 2.44 22.64
N HIS A 512 -22.26 3.39 21.89
CA HIS A 512 -23.39 4.20 22.38
C HIS A 512 -24.62 3.33 22.68
N ALA A 513 -24.88 2.33 21.83
CA ALA A 513 -25.93 1.35 22.07
C ALA A 513 -25.65 0.49 23.32
N CYS A 514 -24.39 0.06 23.54
CA CYS A 514 -23.98 -0.67 24.76
C CYS A 514 -24.20 0.16 26.04
N LEU A 515 -23.88 1.45 26.00
CA LEU A 515 -24.12 2.34 27.15
C LEU A 515 -25.62 2.47 27.48
N ALA A 516 -26.46 2.67 26.45
CA ALA A 516 -27.90 2.74 26.61
C ALA A 516 -28.48 1.39 27.11
N ALA A 517 -28.00 0.27 26.59
CA ALA A 517 -28.39 -1.07 27.08
C ALA A 517 -28.00 -1.31 28.55
N ALA A 518 -26.81 -0.85 28.95
CA ALA A 518 -26.37 -0.94 30.35
C ALA A 518 -27.27 -0.10 31.30
N ASP A 519 -27.77 1.07 30.85
CA ASP A 519 -28.71 1.86 31.60
C ASP A 519 -30.08 1.14 31.75
N GLN A 520 -30.59 0.49 30.68
CA GLN A 520 -31.79 -0.33 30.73
C GLN A 520 -31.63 -1.52 31.71
N LEU A 521 -30.52 -2.25 31.62
CA LEU A 521 -30.23 -3.39 32.50
C LEU A 521 -30.13 -2.98 33.97
N ARG A 522 -29.50 -1.83 34.24
CA ARG A 522 -29.41 -1.27 35.60
C ARG A 522 -30.79 -0.97 36.20
N ASP A 523 -31.71 -0.42 35.42
CA ASP A 523 -33.08 -0.12 35.86
C ASP A 523 -33.86 -1.41 36.21
N GLU A 524 -33.41 -2.55 35.71
CA GLU A 524 -33.91 -3.89 36.00
C GLU A 524 -33.13 -4.61 37.13
N GLY A 525 -32.11 -3.95 37.71
CA GLY A 525 -31.26 -4.53 38.76
C GLY A 525 -30.13 -5.42 38.27
N VAL A 526 -29.79 -5.35 36.98
CA VAL A 526 -28.65 -6.06 36.37
C VAL A 526 -27.47 -5.10 36.20
N SER A 527 -26.34 -5.41 36.84
CA SER A 527 -25.09 -4.66 36.66
C SER A 527 -24.36 -5.16 35.43
N ALA A 528 -23.99 -4.23 34.54
CA ALA A 528 -23.28 -4.52 33.28
C ALA A 528 -22.03 -3.66 33.12
N ARG A 529 -20.93 -4.32 32.84
CA ARG A 529 -19.66 -3.67 32.46
C ARG A 529 -19.73 -3.25 30.99
N VAL A 530 -19.17 -2.07 30.65
CA VAL A 530 -19.11 -1.59 29.25
C VAL A 530 -17.68 -1.27 28.86
N ILE A 531 -17.23 -1.86 27.76
CA ILE A 531 -15.89 -1.67 27.18
C ILE A 531 -16.02 -1.02 25.81
N ASP A 532 -15.29 0.09 25.60
CA ASP A 532 -15.00 0.66 24.29
C ASP A 532 -13.75 0.01 23.73
N LEU A 533 -13.91 -0.82 22.71
CA LEU A 533 -12.82 -1.52 22.03
C LEU A 533 -12.36 -0.72 20.81
N TYR A 534 -11.92 0.54 21.02
CA TYR A 534 -11.47 1.43 19.95
C TYR A 534 -10.28 0.91 19.17
N SER A 535 -9.44 0.03 19.75
CA SER A 535 -8.36 -0.68 19.04
C SER A 535 -8.81 -2.10 18.71
N VAL A 536 -9.20 -2.32 17.45
CA VAL A 536 -9.67 -3.60 16.95
C VAL A 536 -8.49 -4.52 16.59
N LYS A 537 -7.34 -3.91 16.21
CA LYS A 537 -6.06 -4.59 16.01
C LYS A 537 -4.91 -3.59 16.25
N PRO A 538 -4.00 -3.89 17.18
CA PRO A 538 -4.05 -5.00 18.14
C PRO A 538 -5.19 -4.84 19.17
N VAL A 539 -5.62 -5.94 19.76
CA VAL A 539 -6.70 -6.01 20.74
C VAL A 539 -6.15 -5.93 22.16
N ASP A 540 -6.85 -5.22 23.06
CA ASP A 540 -6.56 -5.18 24.50
C ASP A 540 -6.95 -6.49 25.21
N THR A 541 -6.11 -7.49 25.07
CA THR A 541 -6.33 -8.81 25.67
C THR A 541 -6.36 -8.76 27.22
N ALA A 542 -5.64 -7.80 27.83
CA ALA A 542 -5.58 -7.68 29.28
C ALA A 542 -6.92 -7.24 29.87
N THR A 543 -7.51 -6.15 29.32
CA THR A 543 -8.82 -5.66 29.73
C THR A 543 -9.93 -6.68 29.46
N LEU A 544 -9.90 -7.34 28.31
CA LEU A 544 -10.87 -8.39 27.96
C LEU A 544 -10.75 -9.58 28.93
N SER A 545 -9.54 -10.02 29.27
CA SER A 545 -9.33 -11.11 30.22
C SER A 545 -9.81 -10.77 31.64
N ALA A 546 -9.63 -9.52 32.07
CA ALA A 546 -10.15 -9.04 33.34
C ALA A 546 -11.69 -9.00 33.33
N ALA A 547 -12.30 -8.60 32.21
CA ALA A 547 -13.74 -8.61 32.03
C ALA A 547 -14.34 -10.02 32.11
N VAL A 548 -13.71 -11.00 31.45
CA VAL A 548 -14.08 -12.43 31.54
C VAL A 548 -14.07 -12.90 32.99
N ALA A 549 -13.02 -12.58 33.75
CA ALA A 549 -12.92 -12.97 35.16
C ALA A 549 -14.00 -12.32 36.01
N ALA A 550 -14.36 -11.06 35.77
CA ALA A 550 -15.34 -10.31 36.52
C ALA A 550 -16.78 -10.79 36.28
N THR A 551 -17.12 -11.23 35.06
CA THR A 551 -18.49 -11.56 34.65
C THR A 551 -18.72 -13.05 34.37
N GLY A 552 -17.78 -13.92 34.80
CA GLY A 552 -17.87 -15.37 34.55
C GLY A 552 -17.96 -15.72 33.06
N GLY A 553 -17.27 -14.98 32.22
CA GLY A 553 -17.20 -15.25 30.78
C GLY A 553 -18.40 -14.80 29.95
N ARG A 554 -19.40 -14.12 30.55
CA ARG A 554 -20.61 -13.66 29.85
C ARG A 554 -20.32 -12.35 29.11
N LEU A 555 -20.28 -12.43 27.78
CA LEU A 555 -19.94 -11.32 26.90
C LEU A 555 -21.02 -11.08 25.84
N VAL A 556 -21.47 -9.86 25.69
CA VAL A 556 -22.23 -9.41 24.52
C VAL A 556 -21.31 -8.53 23.71
N VAL A 557 -21.01 -8.93 22.47
CA VAL A 557 -20.21 -8.13 21.52
C VAL A 557 -21.16 -7.63 20.45
N ALA A 558 -21.27 -6.31 20.30
CA ALA A 558 -22.10 -5.68 19.29
C ALA A 558 -21.24 -4.92 18.28
N GLU A 559 -21.43 -5.21 17.00
CA GLU A 559 -20.68 -4.56 15.91
C GLU A 559 -21.55 -4.20 14.72
N ASP A 560 -21.30 -3.02 14.16
CA ASP A 560 -21.87 -2.55 12.90
C ASP A 560 -21.01 -3.03 11.72
N HIS A 561 -21.01 -4.34 11.52
CA HIS A 561 -20.18 -5.06 10.57
C HIS A 561 -20.76 -6.46 10.36
N HIS A 562 -20.40 -7.17 9.30
CA HIS A 562 -20.71 -8.59 9.18
C HIS A 562 -20.01 -9.41 10.28
N PRO A 563 -20.56 -10.58 10.69
CA PRO A 563 -19.97 -11.35 11.78
C PRO A 563 -18.58 -11.91 11.48
N GLU A 564 -18.23 -12.07 10.22
CA GLU A 564 -16.97 -12.66 9.79
C GLU A 564 -15.80 -11.65 9.89
N GLY A 565 -14.83 -11.96 10.75
CA GLY A 565 -13.58 -11.21 10.84
C GLY A 565 -13.65 -9.82 11.50
N GLY A 566 -14.82 -9.39 11.99
CA GLY A 566 -15.00 -8.10 12.68
C GLY A 566 -14.57 -8.10 14.15
N ILE A 567 -15.22 -7.27 14.96
CA ILE A 567 -14.91 -7.08 16.40
C ILE A 567 -15.14 -8.37 17.19
N GLY A 568 -16.27 -9.06 16.96
CA GLY A 568 -16.59 -10.30 17.67
C GLY A 568 -15.53 -11.37 17.45
N SER A 569 -15.07 -11.54 16.20
CA SER A 569 -13.95 -12.44 15.89
C SER A 569 -12.67 -12.00 16.60
N ALA A 570 -12.35 -10.70 16.62
CA ALA A 570 -11.14 -10.18 17.26
C ALA A 570 -11.13 -10.47 18.79
N VAL A 571 -12.27 -10.28 19.45
CA VAL A 571 -12.44 -10.56 20.88
C VAL A 571 -12.25 -12.04 21.18
N VAL A 572 -12.93 -12.92 20.44
CA VAL A 572 -12.85 -14.38 20.64
C VAL A 572 -11.46 -14.92 20.36
N ASP A 573 -10.83 -14.49 19.25
CA ASP A 573 -9.46 -14.88 18.91
C ASP A 573 -8.47 -14.49 20.02
N ALA A 574 -8.54 -13.25 20.52
CA ALA A 574 -7.64 -12.75 21.55
C ALA A 574 -7.83 -13.49 22.89
N LEU A 575 -9.06 -13.73 23.31
CA LEU A 575 -9.38 -14.45 24.55
C LEU A 575 -8.99 -15.93 24.47
N THR A 576 -9.21 -16.58 23.33
CA THR A 576 -8.80 -17.96 23.08
C THR A 576 -7.28 -18.09 23.10
N ALA A 577 -6.56 -17.18 22.45
CA ALA A 577 -5.11 -17.14 22.47
C ALA A 577 -4.55 -16.90 23.89
N ALA A 578 -5.30 -16.18 24.76
CA ALA A 578 -4.96 -15.98 26.17
C ALA A 578 -5.36 -17.16 27.06
N GLY A 579 -5.84 -18.27 26.51
CA GLY A 579 -6.23 -19.48 27.25
C GLY A 579 -7.55 -19.37 28.02
N ARG A 580 -8.44 -18.46 27.62
CA ARG A 580 -9.77 -18.33 28.22
C ARG A 580 -10.73 -19.30 27.56
N ALA A 581 -11.10 -20.38 28.26
CA ALA A 581 -11.87 -21.48 27.69
C ALA A 581 -13.38 -21.40 27.99
N GLU A 582 -13.78 -20.77 29.12
CA GLU A 582 -15.18 -20.67 29.53
C GLU A 582 -15.76 -19.32 29.11
N LEU A 583 -16.25 -19.26 27.87
CA LEU A 583 -16.87 -18.07 27.29
C LEU A 583 -18.32 -18.35 26.90
N SER A 584 -19.21 -17.47 27.30
CA SER A 584 -20.61 -17.40 26.86
C SER A 584 -20.79 -16.10 26.09
N VAL A 585 -20.68 -16.17 24.76
CA VAL A 585 -20.66 -14.99 23.89
C VAL A 585 -21.94 -14.87 23.10
N ALA A 586 -22.64 -13.75 23.25
CA ALA A 586 -23.66 -13.30 22.31
C ALA A 586 -23.02 -12.30 21.33
N HIS A 587 -22.86 -12.71 20.08
CA HIS A 587 -22.29 -11.89 19.02
C HIS A 587 -23.40 -11.30 18.16
N LEU A 588 -23.65 -10.01 18.31
CA LEU A 588 -24.61 -9.20 17.56
C LEU A 588 -23.88 -8.48 16.42
N ALA A 589 -24.30 -8.72 15.20
CA ALA A 589 -23.65 -8.24 13.98
C ALA A 589 -24.69 -8.15 12.85
N VAL A 590 -24.37 -7.45 11.79
CA VAL A 590 -25.22 -7.34 10.58
C VAL A 590 -25.18 -8.65 9.80
N ARG A 591 -26.22 -9.47 9.90
CA ARG A 591 -26.26 -10.83 9.32
C ARG A 591 -26.94 -10.91 7.97
N GLU A 592 -27.91 -10.04 7.74
CA GLU A 592 -28.63 -9.98 6.48
C GLU A 592 -28.15 -8.78 5.65
N MET A 593 -28.34 -8.83 4.33
CA MET A 593 -28.03 -7.70 3.47
C MET A 593 -29.00 -6.55 3.80
N PRO A 594 -28.52 -5.41 4.32
CA PRO A 594 -29.38 -4.31 4.70
C PRO A 594 -29.99 -3.60 3.49
N GLY A 595 -31.09 -2.91 3.74
CA GLY A 595 -31.69 -1.97 2.80
C GLY A 595 -31.28 -0.52 3.03
N SER A 596 -32.07 0.42 2.53
CA SER A 596 -32.00 1.84 2.90
C SER A 596 -33.04 2.16 3.97
N GLY A 597 -32.67 2.98 4.93
CA GLY A 597 -33.54 3.40 6.03
C GLY A 597 -32.95 4.56 6.81
N THR A 598 -33.52 4.90 7.95
CA THR A 598 -32.86 5.74 8.95
C THR A 598 -31.80 4.92 9.68
N THR A 599 -30.85 5.58 10.31
CA THR A 599 -29.83 4.91 11.15
C THR A 599 -30.49 4.05 12.21
N GLU A 600 -31.49 4.57 12.90
CA GLU A 600 -32.20 3.88 13.98
C GLU A 600 -32.94 2.63 13.49
N GLU A 601 -33.64 2.72 12.34
CA GLU A 601 -34.33 1.57 11.73
C GLU A 601 -33.35 0.46 11.37
N LEU A 602 -32.20 0.80 10.76
CA LEU A 602 -31.21 -0.18 10.31
C LEU A 602 -30.42 -0.81 11.47
N LEU A 603 -30.11 -0.07 12.53
CA LEU A 603 -29.50 -0.64 13.74
C LEU A 603 -30.44 -1.61 14.42
N ALA A 604 -31.73 -1.29 14.50
CA ALA A 604 -32.75 -2.16 15.09
C ALA A 604 -33.01 -3.40 14.24
N GLU A 605 -33.15 -3.25 12.91
CA GLU A 605 -33.31 -4.37 11.97
C GLU A 605 -32.12 -5.32 12.03
N SER A 606 -30.91 -4.78 12.14
CA SER A 606 -29.67 -5.56 12.25
C SER A 606 -29.48 -6.22 13.64
N GLY A 607 -30.32 -5.88 14.61
CA GLY A 607 -30.24 -6.41 15.97
C GLY A 607 -29.02 -5.97 16.76
N ILE A 608 -28.52 -4.75 16.50
CA ILE A 608 -27.33 -4.17 17.14
C ILE A 608 -27.64 -2.86 17.90
N ASP A 609 -28.92 -2.57 18.09
CA ASP A 609 -29.42 -1.47 18.90
C ASP A 609 -29.40 -1.79 20.43
N ALA A 610 -29.75 -0.82 21.26
CA ALA A 610 -29.72 -0.96 22.69
C ALA A 610 -30.68 -2.07 23.22
N ASP A 611 -31.87 -2.19 22.63
CA ASP A 611 -32.88 -3.18 23.04
C ASP A 611 -32.43 -4.60 22.74
N SER A 612 -31.82 -4.81 21.58
CA SER A 612 -31.23 -6.09 21.16
C SER A 612 -30.06 -6.50 22.05
N ILE A 613 -29.16 -5.55 22.38
CA ILE A 613 -28.02 -5.77 23.28
C ILE A 613 -28.50 -6.15 24.68
N ALA A 614 -29.45 -5.42 25.26
CA ALA A 614 -30.01 -5.73 26.56
C ALA A 614 -30.74 -7.09 26.58
N THR A 615 -31.45 -7.42 25.50
CA THR A 615 -32.11 -8.73 25.34
C THR A 615 -31.10 -9.87 25.27
N ALA A 616 -30.00 -9.70 24.56
CA ALA A 616 -28.92 -10.68 24.50
C ALA A 616 -28.24 -10.87 25.87
N ALA A 617 -28.03 -9.79 26.61
CA ALA A 617 -27.50 -9.86 27.97
C ALA A 617 -28.43 -10.66 28.91
N ARG A 618 -29.74 -10.39 28.88
CA ARG A 618 -30.75 -11.16 29.70
C ARG A 618 -30.71 -12.66 29.37
N ARG A 619 -30.56 -13.03 28.08
CA ARG A 619 -30.45 -14.44 27.66
C ARG A 619 -29.19 -15.12 28.18
N LEU A 620 -28.08 -14.41 28.33
CA LEU A 620 -26.84 -14.96 28.88
C LEU A 620 -26.94 -15.13 30.42
N LEU A 621 -27.84 -14.41 31.07
CA LEU A 621 -28.05 -14.47 32.53
C LEU A 621 -29.13 -15.48 32.93
N ALA A 622 -29.99 -15.89 32.02
CA ALA A 622 -31.04 -16.90 32.25
C ALA A 622 -30.48 -18.32 32.23
#